data_14d41d16273555f950bb30fb484c1491
#
_entry.id   14d41d16273555f950bb30fb484c1491
#
_cell.length_a   1.000
_cell.length_b   1.000
_cell.length_c   1.000
_cell.angle_alpha   90.00
_cell.angle_beta   90.00
_cell.angle_gamma   90.00
#
_symmetry.space_group_name_H-M   'P 1'
#
loop_
_entity.id
_entity.type
_entity.pdbx_description
1 polymer ?
#
loop_
_entity_poly.entity_id
_entity_poly.type
_entity_poly.pdbx_seq_one_letter_code
_entity_poly.pdbx_strand_id
1 'polypeptide(L)'
;MQAILVRETGGPAVMRPEALEAPAAAEGQALVRVHTAGVNYIDTYHRSGLYPKEPPFIPGLEGAGVIEAIGPSAGGTEVAAAGAATEALRPGDRVAWTDIPGSYAEYVTAPVNRLVRVPAGLRLEQAAAAMLQ
;
A
#
# COMPACT_ATOMS: atom_id res chain seq x y z
N MET A 1 9.71 -10.69 3.18
CA MET A 1 9.83 -9.29 2.78
C MET A 1 10.48 -8.47 3.86
N GLN A 2 11.14 -7.37 3.51
CA GLN A 2 11.57 -6.36 4.48
C GLN A 2 10.42 -5.36 4.71
N ALA A 3 10.25 -4.93 5.97
CA ALA A 3 9.28 -3.91 6.33
C ALA A 3 9.80 -3.09 7.52
N ILE A 4 9.30 -1.85 7.66
CA ILE A 4 9.50 -1.09 8.89
C ILE A 4 8.38 -1.46 9.86
N LEU A 5 8.72 -2.01 11.01
CA LEU A 5 7.75 -2.42 12.03
C LEU A 5 7.82 -1.50 13.25
N VAL A 6 6.65 -1.14 13.77
CA VAL A 6 6.47 -0.42 15.03
C VAL A 6 5.83 -1.38 16.04
N ARG A 7 6.60 -1.80 17.05
CA ARG A 7 6.14 -2.73 18.10
C ARG A 7 5.61 -2.03 19.35
N GLU A 8 5.94 -0.75 19.49
CA GLU A 8 5.49 0.13 20.56
C GLU A 8 5.48 1.57 20.05
N THR A 9 4.61 2.41 20.57
CA THR A 9 4.57 3.83 20.21
C THR A 9 5.75 4.58 20.81
N GLY A 10 6.25 5.61 20.10
CA GLY A 10 7.38 6.38 20.61
C GLY A 10 8.05 7.30 19.59
N GLY A 11 9.30 7.64 19.86
CA GLY A 11 10.16 8.44 18.99
C GLY A 11 10.59 7.68 17.73
N PRO A 12 11.40 8.31 16.85
CA PRO A 12 11.82 7.70 15.58
C PRO A 12 12.49 6.33 15.71
N ALA A 13 13.15 6.05 16.83
CA ALA A 13 13.87 4.81 17.08
C ALA A 13 13.00 3.55 17.19
N VAL A 14 11.67 3.71 17.36
CA VAL A 14 10.74 2.56 17.39
C VAL A 14 10.44 2.00 16.01
N MET A 15 10.77 2.72 14.94
CA MET A 15 10.68 2.24 13.56
C MET A 15 11.89 1.37 13.24
N ARG A 16 11.68 0.06 13.16
CA ARG A 16 12.79 -0.90 12.95
C ARG A 16 12.58 -1.71 11.68
N PRO A 17 13.62 -1.87 10.84
CA PRO A 17 13.55 -2.81 9.72
C PRO A 17 13.52 -4.24 10.26
N GLU A 18 12.54 -5.01 9.80
CA GLU A 18 12.36 -6.42 10.16
C GLU A 18 12.03 -7.26 8.93
N ALA A 19 12.49 -8.51 8.95
CA ALA A 19 12.11 -9.50 7.96
C ALA A 19 10.80 -10.17 8.39
N LEU A 20 9.79 -10.05 7.55
CA LEU A 20 8.45 -10.61 7.76
C LEU A 20 8.09 -11.56 6.62
N GLU A 21 7.11 -12.43 6.85
CA GLU A 21 6.48 -13.15 5.76
C GLU A 21 5.75 -12.20 4.83
N ALA A 22 5.85 -12.40 3.51
CA ALA A 22 5.11 -11.59 2.55
C ALA A 22 3.61 -11.94 2.66
N PRO A 23 2.71 -10.93 2.68
CA PRO A 23 1.29 -11.22 2.74
C PRO A 23 0.79 -11.85 1.43
N ALA A 24 -0.28 -12.62 1.52
CA ALA A 24 -1.01 -13.11 0.35
C ALA A 24 -2.24 -12.23 0.09
N ALA A 25 -2.55 -11.97 -1.18
CA ALA A 25 -3.77 -11.26 -1.54
C ALA A 25 -4.99 -12.14 -1.24
N ALA A 26 -5.87 -11.65 -0.38
CA ALA A 26 -7.18 -12.24 -0.14
C ALA A 26 -8.17 -11.91 -1.27
N GLU A 27 -9.38 -12.44 -1.16
CA GLU A 27 -10.46 -12.13 -2.11
C GLU A 27 -10.69 -10.62 -2.24
N GLY A 28 -10.77 -10.13 -3.48
CA GLY A 28 -10.94 -8.72 -3.80
C GLY A 28 -9.73 -7.83 -3.53
N GLN A 29 -8.60 -8.42 -3.16
CA GLN A 29 -7.34 -7.70 -2.94
C GLN A 29 -6.32 -7.97 -4.03
N ALA A 30 -5.39 -7.03 -4.19
CA ALA A 30 -4.16 -7.22 -4.92
C ALA A 30 -2.97 -7.22 -3.95
N LEU A 31 -1.97 -8.06 -4.24
CA LEU A 31 -0.62 -7.93 -3.70
C LEU A 31 0.15 -6.99 -4.59
N VAL A 32 0.62 -5.90 -4.03
CA VAL A 32 1.40 -4.89 -4.75
C VAL A 32 2.83 -4.90 -4.25
N ARG A 33 3.79 -5.05 -5.16
CA ARG A 33 5.20 -4.81 -4.90
C ARG A 33 5.43 -3.30 -4.88
N VAL A 34 5.73 -2.78 -3.70
CA VAL A 34 5.92 -1.35 -3.47
C VAL A 34 7.20 -0.88 -4.16
N HIS A 35 7.10 0.15 -4.97
CA HIS A 35 8.23 0.83 -5.58
C HIS A 35 8.63 2.07 -4.78
N THR A 36 7.64 2.82 -4.34
CA THR A 36 7.82 4.06 -3.59
C THR A 36 6.69 4.23 -2.60
N ALA A 37 7.02 4.57 -1.36
CA ALA A 37 6.08 4.97 -0.32
C ALA A 37 6.11 6.50 -0.14
N GLY A 38 4.95 7.12 0.02
CA GLY A 38 4.83 8.49 0.46
C GLY A 38 5.06 8.60 1.96
N VAL A 39 5.65 9.70 2.40
CA VAL A 39 5.89 10.01 3.82
C VAL A 39 5.02 11.18 4.23
N ASN A 40 4.15 10.98 5.19
CA ASN A 40 3.16 11.95 5.62
C ASN A 40 3.23 12.23 7.13
N TYR A 41 2.78 13.40 7.56
CA TYR A 41 2.75 13.76 9.00
C TYR A 41 1.93 12.76 9.83
N ILE A 42 0.87 12.20 9.27
CA ILE A 42 0.04 11.22 9.97
C ILE A 42 0.83 9.97 10.39
N ASP A 43 1.87 9.59 9.64
CA ASP A 43 2.74 8.46 9.98
C ASP A 43 3.46 8.71 11.31
N THR A 44 3.84 9.98 11.56
CA THR A 44 4.44 10.38 12.85
C THR A 44 3.43 10.35 13.97
N TYR A 45 2.16 10.66 13.71
CA TYR A 45 1.09 10.63 14.71
C TYR A 45 0.73 9.20 15.12
N HIS A 46 0.66 8.28 14.17
CA HIS A 46 0.48 6.85 14.46
C HIS A 46 1.67 6.30 15.24
N ARG A 47 2.90 6.57 14.77
CA ARG A 47 4.12 6.10 15.43
C ARG A 47 4.23 6.60 16.88
N SER A 48 3.94 7.87 17.14
CA SER A 48 4.04 8.47 18.47
C SER A 48 2.89 8.11 19.41
N GLY A 49 1.77 7.58 18.87
CA GLY A 49 0.56 7.30 19.62
C GLY A 49 -0.38 8.50 19.77
N LEU A 50 -0.08 9.64 19.11
CA LEU A 50 -0.98 10.80 19.09
C LEU A 50 -2.32 10.43 18.44
N TYR A 51 -2.27 9.67 17.34
CA TYR A 51 -3.45 9.00 16.79
C TYR A 51 -3.33 7.51 17.12
N PRO A 52 -4.26 6.97 17.92
CA PRO A 52 -4.20 5.59 18.40
C PRO A 52 -4.13 4.58 17.24
N LYS A 53 -3.13 3.70 17.30
CA LYS A 53 -3.01 2.55 16.43
C LYS A 53 -2.36 1.42 17.23
N GLU A 54 -2.99 0.25 17.22
CA GLU A 54 -2.53 -0.90 18.00
C GLU A 54 -1.24 -1.49 17.40
N PRO A 55 -0.13 -1.53 18.17
CA PRO A 55 1.07 -2.25 17.75
C PRO A 55 0.88 -3.79 17.84
N PRO A 56 1.63 -4.59 17.03
CA PRO A 56 2.59 -4.13 16.04
C PRO A 56 1.91 -3.70 14.72
N PHE A 57 2.47 -2.68 14.05
CA PHE A 57 1.98 -2.27 12.75
C PHE A 57 3.12 -1.79 11.82
N ILE A 58 2.87 -1.86 10.52
CA ILE A 58 3.73 -1.27 9.48
C ILE A 58 3.15 0.12 9.16
N PRO A 59 3.95 1.21 9.26
CA PRO A 59 3.53 2.56 8.92
C PRO A 59 3.32 2.77 7.41
N GLY A 60 2.94 4.01 7.07
CA GLY A 60 2.72 4.46 5.69
C GLY A 60 1.31 4.21 5.21
N LEU A 61 0.70 5.22 4.59
CA LEU A 61 -0.66 5.17 4.05
C LEU A 61 -0.71 5.39 2.54
N GLU A 62 0.40 5.80 1.93
CA GLU A 62 0.46 6.22 0.54
C GLU A 62 1.63 5.54 -0.17
N GLY A 63 1.43 5.23 -1.44
CA GLY A 63 2.50 4.65 -2.24
C GLY A 63 2.11 4.38 -3.69
N ALA A 64 3.09 3.90 -4.44
CA ALA A 64 2.91 3.39 -5.78
C ALA A 64 3.80 2.16 -6.01
N GLY A 65 3.36 1.30 -6.90
CA GLY A 65 4.06 0.06 -7.18
C GLY A 65 3.48 -0.69 -8.37
N VAL A 66 3.77 -1.98 -8.41
CA VAL A 66 3.32 -2.88 -9.48
C VAL A 66 2.56 -4.04 -8.86
N ILE A 67 1.40 -4.36 -9.41
CA ILE A 67 0.62 -5.52 -8.99
C ILE A 67 1.42 -6.79 -9.27
N GLU A 68 1.68 -7.58 -8.25
CA GLU A 68 2.34 -8.89 -8.32
C GLU A 68 1.33 -10.00 -8.53
N ALA A 69 0.22 -9.94 -7.78
CA ALA A 69 -0.86 -10.92 -7.83
C ALA A 69 -2.20 -10.28 -7.47
N ILE A 70 -3.27 -10.88 -7.94
CA ILE A 70 -4.64 -10.56 -7.53
C ILE A 70 -5.22 -11.81 -6.84
N GLY A 71 -5.83 -11.60 -5.69
CA GLY A 71 -6.49 -12.66 -4.96
C GLY A 71 -7.70 -13.24 -5.71
N PRO A 72 -8.25 -14.35 -5.23
CA PRO A 72 -9.41 -14.99 -5.86
C PRO A 72 -10.57 -14.00 -6.01
N SER A 73 -11.33 -14.10 -7.11
CA SER A 73 -12.56 -13.34 -7.29
C SER A 73 -13.75 -14.13 -6.78
N ALA A 74 -14.59 -13.54 -5.95
CA ALA A 74 -15.87 -14.12 -5.60
C ALA A 74 -16.76 -14.17 -6.86
N GLY A 75 -16.99 -15.34 -7.40
CA GLY A 75 -17.98 -15.55 -8.45
C GLY A 75 -17.66 -15.01 -9.84
N GLY A 76 -16.38 -14.84 -10.20
CA GLY A 76 -15.97 -14.51 -11.58
C GLY A 76 -16.22 -13.07 -12.01
N THR A 77 -16.51 -12.17 -11.10
CA THR A 77 -16.69 -10.74 -11.41
C THR A 77 -15.30 -10.07 -11.50
N GLU A 78 -14.98 -9.48 -12.64
CA GLU A 78 -13.79 -8.63 -12.75
C GLU A 78 -13.93 -7.44 -11.80
N VAL A 79 -12.96 -7.26 -10.92
CA VAL A 79 -12.96 -6.13 -9.97
C VAL A 79 -12.42 -4.89 -10.70
N ALA A 80 -13.30 -3.93 -10.92
CA ALA A 80 -12.92 -2.68 -11.57
C ALA A 80 -12.05 -1.81 -10.64
N ALA A 81 -11.07 -1.13 -11.24
CA ALA A 81 -10.24 -0.13 -10.55
C ALA A 81 -11.08 1.10 -10.14
N ALA A 82 -10.62 1.83 -9.13
CA ALA A 82 -11.17 3.15 -8.82
C ALA A 82 -10.82 4.13 -9.96
N GLY A 83 -11.80 4.88 -10.42
CA GLY A 83 -11.64 5.90 -11.48
C GLY A 83 -12.20 5.49 -12.83
N ALA A 84 -12.03 6.35 -13.83
CA ALA A 84 -12.66 6.25 -15.16
C ALA A 84 -12.12 5.16 -16.11
N ALA A 85 -11.15 4.34 -15.67
CA ALA A 85 -10.61 3.26 -16.49
C ALA A 85 -11.51 2.02 -16.38
N THR A 86 -12.19 1.70 -17.45
CA THR A 86 -13.13 0.59 -17.61
C THR A 86 -12.45 -0.79 -17.64
N GLU A 87 -11.11 -0.86 -17.64
CA GLU A 87 -10.37 -2.12 -17.68
C GLU A 87 -10.00 -2.61 -16.30
N ALA A 88 -10.26 -3.90 -16.04
CA ALA A 88 -9.84 -4.59 -14.81
C ALA A 88 -8.32 -4.50 -14.61
N LEU A 89 -7.89 -4.32 -13.37
CA LEU A 89 -6.48 -4.37 -13.01
C LEU A 89 -5.94 -5.81 -13.13
N ARG A 90 -4.67 -5.93 -13.51
CA ARG A 90 -3.98 -7.21 -13.75
C ARG A 90 -2.59 -7.21 -13.13
N PRO A 91 -2.01 -8.38 -12.85
CA PRO A 91 -0.59 -8.47 -12.55
C PRO A 91 0.28 -7.77 -13.62
N GLY A 92 1.26 -7.00 -13.17
CA GLY A 92 2.09 -6.14 -14.01
C GLY A 92 1.59 -4.70 -14.15
N ASP A 93 0.36 -4.39 -13.78
CA ASP A 93 -0.15 -3.02 -13.82
C ASP A 93 0.54 -2.14 -12.77
N ARG A 94 0.84 -0.92 -13.17
CA ARG A 94 1.38 0.14 -12.32
C ARG A 94 0.22 0.83 -11.60
N VAL A 95 0.28 0.88 -10.27
CA VAL A 95 -0.79 1.43 -9.45
C VAL A 95 -0.27 2.35 -8.36
N ALA A 96 -1.14 3.26 -7.92
CA ALA A 96 -0.93 4.10 -6.76
C ALA A 96 -2.13 3.99 -5.81
N TRP A 97 -1.92 4.31 -4.56
CA TRP A 97 -2.94 4.27 -3.52
C TRP A 97 -2.70 5.33 -2.46
N THR A 98 -3.78 5.66 -1.76
CA THR A 98 -3.75 6.42 -0.52
C THR A 98 -4.68 5.78 0.51
N ASP A 99 -4.43 6.08 1.79
CA ASP A 99 -5.23 5.62 2.93
C ASP A 99 -5.31 4.07 3.04
N ILE A 100 -4.26 3.39 2.56
CA ILE A 100 -4.04 1.96 2.72
C ILE A 100 -2.80 1.75 3.59
N PRO A 101 -2.94 1.19 4.80
CA PRO A 101 -1.83 1.05 5.72
C PRO A 101 -0.81 0.01 5.26
N GLY A 102 0.46 0.22 5.66
CA GLY A 102 1.52 -0.75 5.43
C GLY A 102 2.47 -0.45 4.28
N SER A 103 2.50 0.79 3.77
CA SER A 103 3.33 1.17 2.62
C SER A 103 4.84 1.13 2.89
N TYR A 104 5.28 1.12 4.17
CA TYR A 104 6.71 1.02 4.52
C TYR A 104 7.20 -0.43 4.54
N ALA A 105 6.89 -1.17 3.48
CA ALA A 105 7.28 -2.55 3.26
C ALA A 105 7.56 -2.81 1.76
N GLU A 106 8.19 -3.93 1.45
CA GLU A 106 8.38 -4.35 0.05
C GLU A 106 7.07 -4.76 -0.63
N TYR A 107 6.09 -5.22 0.14
CA TYR A 107 4.76 -5.62 -0.36
C TYR A 107 3.66 -5.10 0.53
N VAL A 108 2.54 -4.72 -0.08
CA VAL A 108 1.30 -4.35 0.59
C VAL A 108 0.13 -5.07 -0.08
N THR A 109 -0.87 -5.46 0.70
CA THR A 109 -2.16 -5.89 0.15
C THR A 109 -3.14 -4.74 0.17
N ALA A 110 -3.87 -4.56 -0.92
CA ALA A 110 -4.80 -3.46 -1.10
C ALA A 110 -6.11 -3.94 -1.75
N PRO A 111 -7.27 -3.44 -1.33
CA PRO A 111 -8.50 -3.65 -2.07
C PRO A 111 -8.36 -3.14 -3.51
N VAL A 112 -8.69 -3.98 -4.50
CA VAL A 112 -8.49 -3.65 -5.92
C VAL A 112 -9.24 -2.37 -6.30
N ASN A 113 -10.43 -2.17 -5.76
CA ASN A 113 -11.26 -0.97 -6.01
C ASN A 113 -10.70 0.33 -5.39
N ARG A 114 -9.63 0.25 -4.59
CA ARG A 114 -8.92 1.42 -4.02
C ARG A 114 -7.59 1.70 -4.71
N LEU A 115 -7.22 0.90 -5.69
CA LEU A 115 -6.02 1.11 -6.48
C LEU A 115 -6.35 1.94 -7.73
N VAL A 116 -5.50 2.92 -8.00
CA VAL A 116 -5.60 3.79 -9.18
C VAL A 116 -4.49 3.42 -10.15
N ARG A 117 -4.86 3.15 -11.42
CA ARG A 117 -3.87 2.87 -12.48
C ARG A 117 -3.01 4.10 -12.74
N VAL A 118 -1.70 3.93 -12.73
CA VAL A 118 -0.73 4.99 -13.04
C VAL A 118 -0.55 5.08 -14.55
N PRO A 119 -0.81 6.25 -15.19
CA PRO A 119 -0.60 6.45 -16.61
C PRO A 119 0.85 6.17 -17.04
N ALA A 120 1.04 5.69 -18.28
CA ALA A 120 2.35 5.29 -18.79
C ALA A 120 3.40 6.42 -18.75
N GLY A 121 2.99 7.67 -18.94
CA GLY A 121 3.88 8.84 -18.90
C GLY A 121 4.22 9.35 -17.50
N LEU A 122 3.61 8.84 -16.42
CA LEU A 122 3.84 9.28 -15.05
C LEU A 122 4.79 8.30 -14.34
N ARG A 123 5.83 8.81 -13.68
CA ARG A 123 6.71 7.96 -12.86
C ARG A 123 6.01 7.52 -11.57
N LEU A 124 6.38 6.36 -11.04
CA LEU A 124 5.78 5.83 -9.81
C LEU A 124 6.03 6.74 -8.60
N GLU A 125 7.21 7.39 -8.54
CA GLU A 125 7.53 8.34 -7.47
C GLU A 125 6.62 9.57 -7.48
N GLN A 126 6.25 10.04 -8.67
CA GLN A 126 5.29 11.15 -8.82
C GLN A 126 3.87 10.70 -8.45
N ALA A 127 3.49 9.50 -8.88
CA ALA A 127 2.18 8.94 -8.55
C ALA A 127 2.01 8.71 -7.04
N ALA A 128 3.07 8.21 -6.37
CA ALA A 128 3.05 7.99 -4.92
C ALA A 128 2.87 9.29 -4.12
N ALA A 129 3.37 10.43 -4.64
CA ALA A 129 3.31 11.72 -3.96
C ALA A 129 2.06 12.55 -4.32
N ALA A 130 1.13 12.01 -5.10
CA ALA A 130 0.00 12.79 -5.64
C ALA A 130 -1.36 12.41 -5.02
N MET A 131 -1.41 11.37 -4.19
CA MET A 131 -2.69 10.79 -3.76
C MET A 131 -3.21 11.35 -2.44
N LEU A 132 -2.32 11.78 -1.55
CA LEU A 132 -2.66 12.27 -0.21
C LEU A 132 -2.48 13.78 -0.05
N GLN A 133 -1.85 14.46 -1.01
CA GLN A 133 -1.54 15.89 -0.97
C GLN A 133 -2.76 16.75 -1.34
#